data_d6f0893b7b425bc9558d3c44ded6f861
#
_entry.id   d6f0893b7b425bc9558d3c44ded6f861
#
_cell.length_a   1.000
_cell.length_b   1.000
_cell.length_c   1.000
_cell.angle_alpha   90.00
_cell.angle_beta   90.00
_cell.angle_gamma   90.00
#
_symmetry.space_group_name_H-M   'P 1'
#
loop_
_entity.id
_entity.type
_entity.pdbx_description
1 polymer ?
#
loop_
_entity_poly.entity_id
_entity_poly.type
_entity_poly.pdbx_seq_one_letter_code
_entity_poly.pdbx_strand_id
1 'polypeptide(L)'
;TNSIKKNKYSVKKIKPDFQLNKFFYKQVGKNHRWIDRLSWSDEKWIKYISNKNMETYIISDSYELAGFFELLYNPELKETEISYFGLLEEYIGKGIGGFALSVAIKKSFEKNIRRVWLHTCTLDHPNALKNYIANYTYLN
;
A
#
# COMPACT_ATOMS: atom_id res chain seq x y z
N THR A 1 5.14 -15.72 -9.28
CA THR A 1 5.47 -14.36 -9.60
C THR A 1 4.84 -13.37 -8.63
N ASN A 2 5.38 -12.15 -8.58
CA ASN A 2 4.94 -11.12 -7.63
C ASN A 2 3.96 -10.12 -8.24
N SER A 3 3.41 -10.44 -9.40
CA SER A 3 2.58 -9.52 -10.15
C SER A 3 1.15 -10.03 -10.27
N ILE A 4 0.18 -9.17 -9.98
CA ILE A 4 -1.24 -9.44 -10.16
C ILE A 4 -1.80 -8.40 -11.12
N LYS A 5 -2.58 -8.84 -12.10
CA LYS A 5 -3.07 -7.97 -13.16
C LYS A 5 -4.59 -8.00 -13.27
N LYS A 6 -5.15 -6.85 -13.66
CA LYS A 6 -6.53 -6.72 -14.08
C LYS A 6 -6.58 -5.74 -15.24
N ASN A 7 -6.90 -6.24 -16.44
CA ASN A 7 -6.83 -5.44 -17.67
C ASN A 7 -5.41 -4.90 -17.85
N LYS A 8 -5.27 -3.57 -17.97
CA LYS A 8 -3.98 -2.90 -18.12
C LYS A 8 -3.31 -2.56 -16.78
N TYR A 9 -4.01 -2.78 -15.67
CA TYR A 9 -3.48 -2.47 -14.35
C TYR A 9 -2.73 -3.63 -13.77
N SER A 10 -1.64 -3.36 -13.07
CA SER A 10 -0.86 -4.39 -12.38
C SER A 10 -0.41 -3.90 -11.02
N VAL A 11 -0.24 -4.85 -10.10
CA VAL A 11 0.31 -4.60 -8.78
C VAL A 11 1.47 -5.55 -8.60
N LYS A 12 2.65 -5.01 -8.31
CA LYS A 12 3.88 -5.79 -8.22
C LYS A 12 4.69 -5.41 -6.99
N LYS A 13 5.14 -6.43 -6.26
CA LYS A 13 6.08 -6.22 -5.18
C LYS A 13 7.44 -5.83 -5.77
N ILE A 14 8.10 -4.85 -5.16
CA ILE A 14 9.41 -4.39 -5.61
C ILE A 14 10.48 -4.67 -4.55
N LYS A 15 11.73 -4.69 -4.99
CA LYS A 15 12.87 -4.73 -4.09
C LYS A 15 12.98 -3.39 -3.35
N PRO A 16 13.56 -3.37 -2.15
CA PRO A 16 13.72 -2.13 -1.40
C PRO A 16 14.38 -1.03 -2.22
N ASP A 17 13.70 0.10 -2.33
CA ASP A 17 14.17 1.29 -3.04
C ASP A 17 13.58 2.50 -2.34
N PHE A 18 14.34 3.07 -1.39
CA PHE A 18 13.81 4.14 -0.56
C PHE A 18 13.45 5.40 -1.35
N GLN A 19 14.14 5.64 -2.47
CA GLN A 19 13.84 6.82 -3.27
C GLN A 19 12.46 6.73 -3.89
N LEU A 20 12.04 5.54 -4.30
CA LEU A 20 10.72 5.32 -4.86
C LEU A 20 9.64 5.46 -3.78
N ASN A 21 9.86 4.89 -2.59
CA ASN A 21 8.94 5.07 -1.47
C ASN A 21 8.81 6.55 -1.11
N LYS A 22 9.92 7.27 -1.05
CA LYS A 22 9.95 8.70 -0.74
C LYS A 22 9.22 9.50 -1.80
N PHE A 23 9.43 9.18 -3.07
CA PHE A 23 8.73 9.82 -4.18
C PHE A 23 7.22 9.69 -4.03
N PHE A 24 6.73 8.47 -3.85
CA PHE A 24 5.29 8.24 -3.71
C PHE A 24 4.72 8.91 -2.47
N TYR A 25 5.44 8.83 -1.35
CA TYR A 25 4.99 9.48 -0.13
C TYR A 25 4.76 10.98 -0.37
N LYS A 26 5.71 11.63 -1.03
CA LYS A 26 5.61 13.07 -1.30
C LYS A 26 4.55 13.37 -2.34
N GLN A 27 4.51 12.64 -3.44
CA GLN A 27 3.60 12.96 -4.55
C GLN A 27 2.15 12.66 -4.19
N VAL A 28 1.88 11.54 -3.56
CA VAL A 28 0.52 11.21 -3.12
C VAL A 28 0.14 12.07 -1.91
N GLY A 29 1.05 12.18 -0.96
CA GLY A 29 0.77 12.79 0.33
C GLY A 29 0.56 14.29 0.30
N LYS A 30 1.07 14.98 -0.71
CA LYS A 30 0.98 16.46 -0.76
C LYS A 30 -0.46 16.97 -0.74
N ASN A 31 -1.40 16.20 -1.29
CA ASN A 31 -2.82 16.56 -1.32
C ASN A 31 -3.62 15.95 -0.19
N HIS A 32 -2.98 15.19 0.69
CA HIS A 32 -3.64 14.45 1.77
C HIS A 32 -3.02 14.71 3.13
N ARG A 33 -2.16 15.74 3.21
CA ARG A 33 -1.52 16.17 4.46
C ARG A 33 -0.69 15.07 5.14
N TRP A 34 -0.02 14.26 4.36
CA TRP A 34 0.93 13.30 4.89
C TRP A 34 2.20 14.05 5.27
N ILE A 35 2.42 14.27 6.55
CA ILE A 35 3.53 15.07 7.04
C ILE A 35 4.52 14.29 7.91
N ASP A 36 4.13 13.10 8.37
CA ASP A 36 4.88 12.36 9.37
C ASP A 36 6.32 12.06 8.96
N ARG A 37 6.54 11.80 7.68
CA ARG A 37 7.85 11.40 7.17
C ARG A 37 8.58 12.49 6.41
N LEU A 38 8.04 13.70 6.34
CA LEU A 38 8.69 14.77 5.59
C LEU A 38 10.07 15.12 6.15
N SER A 39 10.26 14.92 7.46
CA SER A 39 11.53 15.20 8.12
C SER A 39 12.47 13.99 8.17
N TRP A 40 12.07 12.86 7.62
CA TRP A 40 12.93 11.67 7.66
C TRP A 40 14.20 11.88 6.84
N SER A 41 15.34 11.50 7.43
CA SER A 41 16.60 11.44 6.71
C SER A 41 16.61 10.26 5.75
N ASP A 42 17.52 10.27 4.80
CA ASP A 42 17.68 9.11 3.90
C ASP A 42 18.02 7.84 4.69
N GLU A 43 18.82 7.98 5.75
CA GLU A 43 19.16 6.84 6.62
C GLU A 43 17.93 6.23 7.27
N LYS A 44 17.00 7.06 7.71
CA LYS A 44 15.76 6.58 8.32
C LYS A 44 14.87 5.90 7.29
N TRP A 45 14.80 6.43 6.08
CA TRP A 45 14.07 5.79 4.99
C TRP A 45 14.66 4.43 4.67
N ILE A 46 15.98 4.34 4.54
CA ILE A 46 16.65 3.09 4.22
C ILE A 46 16.40 2.05 5.31
N LYS A 47 16.50 2.45 6.56
CA LYS A 47 16.25 1.55 7.70
C LYS A 47 14.81 1.01 7.67
N TYR A 48 13.85 1.88 7.38
CA TYR A 48 12.44 1.50 7.34
C TYR A 48 12.17 0.47 6.24
N ILE A 49 12.60 0.74 5.01
CA ILE A 49 12.32 -0.17 3.91
C ILE A 49 13.15 -1.44 3.94
N SER A 50 14.24 -1.46 4.71
CA SER A 50 15.09 -2.63 4.86
C SER A 50 14.58 -3.61 5.91
N ASN A 51 13.53 -3.24 6.64
CA ASN A 51 12.88 -4.14 7.60
C ASN A 51 12.35 -5.35 6.85
N LYS A 52 12.72 -6.55 7.30
CA LYS A 52 12.31 -7.82 6.66
C LYS A 52 10.78 -8.02 6.64
N ASN A 53 10.07 -7.34 7.51
CA ASN A 53 8.63 -7.44 7.63
C ASN A 53 7.89 -6.36 6.84
N MET A 54 8.61 -5.56 6.07
CA MET A 54 8.06 -4.47 5.27
C MET A 54 8.14 -4.83 3.80
N GLU A 55 7.03 -4.60 3.08
CA GLU A 55 6.94 -4.84 1.65
C GLU A 55 6.36 -3.62 0.96
N THR A 56 6.92 -3.24 -0.18
CA THR A 56 6.39 -2.17 -1.01
C THR A 56 5.87 -2.75 -2.32
N TYR A 57 4.68 -2.31 -2.69
CA TYR A 57 4.04 -2.70 -3.95
C TYR A 57 3.79 -1.47 -4.79
N ILE A 58 4.02 -1.60 -6.08
CA ILE A 58 3.79 -0.54 -7.06
C ILE A 58 2.56 -0.89 -7.89
N ILE A 59 1.69 0.08 -8.04
CA ILE A 59 0.50 0.00 -8.87
C ILE A 59 0.83 0.68 -10.19
N SER A 60 0.63 -0.03 -11.30
CA SER A 60 0.96 0.47 -12.63
C SER A 60 -0.23 0.41 -13.56
N ASP A 61 -0.29 1.36 -14.48
CA ASP A 61 -1.19 1.39 -15.62
C ASP A 61 -0.32 1.13 -16.86
N SER A 62 -0.36 -0.11 -17.37
CA SER A 62 0.58 -0.55 -18.40
C SER A 62 2.03 -0.35 -17.94
N TYR A 63 2.74 0.65 -18.46
CA TYR A 63 4.12 0.94 -18.08
C TYR A 63 4.26 2.18 -17.22
N GLU A 64 3.14 2.82 -16.86
CA GLU A 64 3.15 4.04 -16.09
C GLU A 64 2.89 3.79 -14.61
N LEU A 65 3.58 4.52 -13.76
CA LEU A 65 3.36 4.43 -12.32
C LEU A 65 2.04 5.10 -11.98
N ALA A 66 1.18 4.39 -11.26
CA ALA A 66 -0.12 4.89 -10.87
C ALA A 66 -0.25 5.12 -9.37
N GLY A 67 0.48 4.37 -8.57
CA GLY A 67 0.40 4.48 -7.13
C GLY A 67 1.23 3.43 -6.41
N PHE A 68 0.97 3.28 -5.14
CA PHE A 68 1.74 2.35 -4.31
C PHE A 68 0.98 1.97 -3.06
N PHE A 69 1.47 0.93 -2.39
CA PHE A 69 1.13 0.70 -0.98
C PHE A 69 2.28 0.01 -0.27
N GLU A 70 2.28 0.14 1.04
CA GLU A 70 3.27 -0.48 1.91
C GLU A 70 2.57 -1.40 2.88
N LEU A 71 3.10 -2.61 3.04
CA LEU A 71 2.62 -3.57 4.04
C LEU A 71 3.69 -3.74 5.10
N LEU A 72 3.29 -3.62 6.36
CA LEU A 72 4.18 -3.85 7.50
C LEU A 72 3.58 -4.95 8.35
N TYR A 73 4.27 -6.08 8.38
CA TYR A 73 3.80 -7.28 9.09
C TYR A 73 4.31 -7.30 10.52
N ASN A 74 3.41 -7.55 11.47
CA ASN A 74 3.76 -7.73 12.86
C ASN A 74 3.52 -9.20 13.24
N PRO A 75 4.59 -10.02 13.30
CA PRO A 75 4.44 -11.46 13.57
C PRO A 75 3.94 -11.76 14.98
N GLU A 76 4.25 -10.93 15.95
CA GLU A 76 3.82 -11.16 17.34
C GLU A 76 2.32 -11.03 17.48
N LEU A 77 1.73 -10.03 16.83
CA LEU A 77 0.30 -9.78 16.88
C LEU A 77 -0.46 -10.49 15.76
N LYS A 78 0.27 -11.09 14.82
CA LYS A 78 -0.29 -11.70 13.62
C LYS A 78 -1.18 -10.72 12.86
N GLU A 79 -0.65 -9.53 12.64
CA GLU A 79 -1.33 -8.45 11.94
C GLU A 79 -0.49 -7.91 10.81
N THR A 80 -1.16 -7.40 9.78
CA THR A 80 -0.51 -6.58 8.75
C THR A 80 -1.11 -5.19 8.79
N GLU A 81 -0.24 -4.20 8.83
CA GLU A 81 -0.60 -2.80 8.68
C GLU A 81 -0.41 -2.40 7.23
N ILE A 82 -1.46 -1.87 6.59
CA ILE A 82 -1.30 -1.15 5.34
C ILE A 82 -0.90 0.26 5.75
N SER A 83 0.41 0.52 5.73
CA SER A 83 0.97 1.75 6.32
C SER A 83 0.60 2.98 5.53
N TYR A 84 0.78 2.91 4.22
CA TYR A 84 0.39 3.98 3.30
C TYR A 84 -0.13 3.33 2.03
N PHE A 85 -1.17 3.93 1.48
CA PHE A 85 -1.81 3.47 0.27
C PHE A 85 -2.32 4.68 -0.48
N GLY A 86 -1.95 4.83 -1.73
CA GLY A 86 -2.46 5.93 -2.49
C GLY A 86 -2.14 5.87 -3.97
N LEU A 87 -2.91 6.65 -4.71
CA LEU A 87 -2.76 6.80 -6.15
C LEU A 87 -2.24 8.19 -6.46
N LEU A 88 -1.48 8.29 -7.55
CA LEU A 88 -1.16 9.59 -8.13
C LEU A 88 -2.47 10.22 -8.59
N GLU A 89 -2.51 11.55 -8.57
CA GLU A 89 -3.74 12.32 -8.78
C GLU A 89 -4.48 11.95 -10.07
N GLU A 90 -3.75 11.76 -11.16
CA GLU A 90 -4.34 11.46 -12.46
C GLU A 90 -5.00 10.07 -12.54
N TYR A 91 -4.80 9.24 -11.54
CA TYR A 91 -5.39 7.89 -11.50
C TYR A 91 -6.54 7.75 -10.51
N ILE A 92 -6.85 8.81 -9.78
CA ILE A 92 -7.97 8.81 -8.83
C ILE A 92 -9.29 8.78 -9.61
N GLY A 93 -10.25 7.99 -9.13
CA GLY A 93 -11.58 7.94 -9.74
C GLY A 93 -11.72 7.01 -10.93
N LYS A 94 -10.71 6.21 -11.25
CA LYS A 94 -10.73 5.31 -12.41
C LYS A 94 -10.96 3.84 -12.05
N GLY A 95 -11.32 3.56 -10.80
CA GLY A 95 -11.58 2.19 -10.35
C GLY A 95 -10.35 1.37 -10.01
N ILE A 96 -9.15 1.90 -10.22
CA ILE A 96 -7.91 1.16 -9.93
C ILE A 96 -7.69 1.01 -8.43
N GLY A 97 -8.18 1.97 -7.63
CA GLY A 97 -7.99 1.93 -6.18
C GLY A 97 -8.62 0.72 -5.52
N GLY A 98 -9.84 0.37 -5.93
CA GLY A 98 -10.51 -0.81 -5.39
C GLY A 98 -9.78 -2.10 -5.72
N PHE A 99 -9.32 -2.22 -6.96
CA PHE A 99 -8.52 -3.36 -7.39
C PHE A 99 -7.23 -3.46 -6.56
N ALA A 100 -6.49 -2.36 -6.45
CA ALA A 100 -5.22 -2.35 -5.73
C ALA A 100 -5.42 -2.66 -4.24
N LEU A 101 -6.48 -2.13 -3.64
CA LEU A 101 -6.79 -2.43 -2.25
C LEU A 101 -7.10 -3.91 -2.04
N SER A 102 -7.85 -4.52 -2.96
CA SER A 102 -8.13 -5.95 -2.88
C SER A 102 -6.86 -6.77 -2.93
N VAL A 103 -5.89 -6.35 -3.75
CA VAL A 103 -4.60 -7.01 -3.83
C VAL A 103 -3.82 -6.83 -2.52
N ALA A 104 -3.83 -5.62 -1.95
CA ALA A 104 -3.14 -5.36 -0.69
C ALA A 104 -3.66 -6.26 0.43
N ILE A 105 -4.97 -6.40 0.52
CA ILE A 105 -5.60 -7.25 1.53
C ILE A 105 -5.26 -8.72 1.29
N LYS A 106 -5.37 -9.16 0.05
CA LYS A 106 -5.05 -10.54 -0.32
C LYS A 106 -3.58 -10.87 -0.01
N LYS A 107 -2.66 -9.98 -0.37
CA LYS A 107 -1.24 -10.17 -0.08
C LYS A 107 -0.96 -10.19 1.42
N SER A 108 -1.68 -9.38 2.18
CA SER A 108 -1.56 -9.38 3.63
C SER A 108 -1.91 -10.75 4.21
N PHE A 109 -2.99 -11.36 3.73
CA PHE A 109 -3.45 -12.65 4.24
C PHE A 109 -2.67 -13.86 3.70
N GLU A 110 -1.74 -13.65 2.77
CA GLU A 110 -0.81 -14.70 2.37
C GLU A 110 0.19 -15.02 3.48
N LYS A 111 0.39 -14.10 4.41
CA LYS A 111 1.16 -14.34 5.62
C LYS A 111 0.22 -14.92 6.68
N ASN A 112 0.76 -15.66 7.62
CA ASN A 112 -0.06 -16.26 8.69
C ASN A 112 -0.52 -15.19 9.67
N ILE A 113 -1.51 -14.40 9.26
CA ILE A 113 -2.07 -13.31 10.05
C ILE A 113 -3.56 -13.52 10.28
N ARG A 114 -4.09 -12.81 11.26
CA ARG A 114 -5.52 -12.83 11.59
C ARG A 114 -6.20 -11.49 11.44
N ARG A 115 -5.43 -10.42 11.15
CA ARG A 115 -5.99 -9.08 11.06
C ARG A 115 -5.18 -8.21 10.10
N VAL A 116 -5.90 -7.44 9.29
CA VAL A 116 -5.32 -6.36 8.48
C VAL A 116 -5.94 -5.06 8.94
N TRP A 117 -5.13 -4.03 9.11
CA TRP A 117 -5.64 -2.70 9.43
C TRP A 117 -4.95 -1.64 8.58
N LEU A 118 -5.60 -0.50 8.50
CA LEU A 118 -5.22 0.56 7.58
C LEU A 118 -4.77 1.78 8.38
N HIS A 119 -3.53 2.22 8.12
CA HIS A 119 -3.01 3.42 8.76
C HIS A 119 -3.42 4.67 7.98
N THR A 120 -3.08 4.72 6.70
CA THR A 120 -3.37 5.89 5.86
C THR A 120 -3.74 5.46 4.45
N CYS A 121 -4.87 5.96 3.98
CA CYS A 121 -5.38 5.63 2.65
C CYS A 121 -6.07 6.84 2.02
N THR A 122 -5.92 6.99 0.71
CA THR A 122 -6.47 8.11 -0.03
C THR A 122 -7.71 7.77 -0.86
N LEU A 123 -8.36 6.63 -0.58
CA LEU A 123 -9.57 6.25 -1.29
C LEU A 123 -10.76 7.07 -0.82
N ASP A 124 -11.64 7.42 -1.77
CA ASP A 124 -12.72 8.38 -1.57
C ASP A 124 -13.92 7.88 -0.77
N HIS A 125 -14.01 6.58 -0.54
CA HIS A 125 -15.16 5.99 0.14
C HIS A 125 -14.74 5.26 1.41
N PRO A 126 -14.55 5.99 2.54
CA PRO A 126 -14.09 5.38 3.78
C PRO A 126 -14.97 4.23 4.26
N ASN A 127 -16.30 4.33 4.07
CA ASN A 127 -17.21 3.27 4.51
C ASN A 127 -17.06 2.00 3.69
N ALA A 128 -16.93 2.15 2.36
CA ALA A 128 -16.69 1.00 1.49
C ALA A 128 -15.37 0.32 1.83
N LEU A 129 -14.34 1.12 2.11
CA LEU A 129 -13.04 0.63 2.51
C LEU A 129 -13.11 -0.15 3.82
N LYS A 130 -13.78 0.41 4.82
CA LYS A 130 -13.96 -0.26 6.11
C LYS A 130 -14.70 -1.58 5.96
N ASN A 131 -15.76 -1.60 5.17
CA ASN A 131 -16.53 -2.82 4.92
C ASN A 131 -15.69 -3.87 4.21
N TYR A 132 -14.87 -3.44 3.26
CA TYR A 132 -13.98 -4.32 2.53
C TYR A 132 -13.02 -5.02 3.47
N ILE A 133 -12.33 -4.26 4.31
CA ILE A 133 -11.37 -4.79 5.28
C ILE A 133 -12.07 -5.68 6.31
N ALA A 134 -13.22 -5.26 6.82
CA ALA A 134 -13.99 -6.02 7.79
C ALA A 134 -14.39 -7.39 7.24
N ASN A 135 -14.81 -7.45 5.97
CA ASN A 135 -15.18 -8.72 5.34
C ASN A 135 -13.99 -9.68 5.28
N TYR A 136 -12.81 -9.19 4.90
CA TYR A 136 -11.62 -10.03 4.86
C TYR A 136 -11.20 -10.49 6.25
N THR A 137 -11.24 -9.60 7.22
CA THR A 137 -10.91 -9.92 8.61
C THR A 137 -11.87 -10.97 9.17
N TYR A 138 -13.15 -10.86 8.82
CA TYR A 138 -14.20 -11.75 9.30
C TYR A 138 -14.06 -13.16 8.73
N LEU A 139 -13.61 -13.26 7.49
CA LEU A 139 -13.46 -14.54 6.80
C LEU A 139 -12.24 -15.34 7.29
N ASN A 140 -11.37 -14.73 8.02
CA ASN A 140 -10.15 -15.33 8.53
C ASN A 140 -10.08 -15.28 10.05
#